data_99aa7e63b7cfc70f111ed935c2562e50
#
_entry.id   99aa7e63b7cfc70f111ed935c2562e50
#
_cell.length_a   1.000
_cell.length_b   1.000
_cell.length_c   1.000
_cell.angle_alpha   90.00
_cell.angle_beta   90.00
_cell.angle_gamma   90.00
#
_symmetry.space_group_name_H-M   'P 1'
#
loop_
_entity.id
_entity.type
_entity.pdbx_description
1 polymer ?
#
loop_
_entity_poly.entity_id
_entity_poly.type
_entity_poly.pdbx_seq_one_letter_code
_entity_poly.pdbx_strand_id
1 'polypeptide(L)'
;MNYNQIIIYGAGRRGKACYDFIKNRGKEDIIYAFCDRNWESIISLDGKKVISFEEAKKYKVPFLISVVEATENIKAMITDADCKWINLEELSLILGEERDQLNHDFCSFFHEDGMNDYFQNAERDESIEKFWNEDTSFYHEFVKLDLENVIELACGRGRHVPHYIKKAGHVTLVDVLQKNIDICKERFKAENKISYYCNNGFNLEELASDRYSALFCYDAMVHFELIDIYRYLKDIFRVLKPGGMALIHHSNNSCDYKASFTNSIYGRSFMSDTIFAYLAYRCGFEIYDQKIIDWEVENLDCISLIMKPY
;
A
#
# COMPACT_ATOMS: atom_id res chain seq x y z
N MET A 1 -22.43 -10.29 -14.79
CA MET A 1 -23.40 -9.17 -14.94
C MET A 1 -22.64 -8.02 -15.58
N ASN A 2 -23.08 -7.54 -16.72
CA ASN A 2 -22.44 -6.37 -17.35
C ASN A 2 -23.06 -5.10 -16.75
N TYR A 3 -22.36 -4.48 -15.83
CA TYR A 3 -22.74 -3.14 -15.40
C TYR A 3 -22.08 -2.13 -16.34
N ASN A 4 -22.89 -1.28 -16.98
CA ASN A 4 -22.40 -0.21 -17.85
C ASN A 4 -22.14 1.09 -17.08
N GLN A 5 -22.55 1.17 -15.82
CA GLN A 5 -22.40 2.34 -14.97
C GLN A 5 -22.13 1.97 -13.51
N ILE A 6 -21.49 2.89 -12.79
CA ILE A 6 -21.20 2.80 -11.36
C ILE A 6 -21.51 4.13 -10.65
N ILE A 7 -21.72 4.09 -9.34
CA ILE A 7 -21.74 5.25 -8.46
C ILE A 7 -20.50 5.20 -7.57
N ILE A 8 -19.73 6.28 -7.48
CA ILE A 8 -18.61 6.38 -6.53
C ILE A 8 -19.18 6.81 -5.17
N TYR A 9 -19.03 5.97 -4.15
CA TYR A 9 -19.41 6.30 -2.78
C TYR A 9 -18.27 7.04 -2.07
N GLY A 10 -18.51 8.32 -1.77
CA GLY A 10 -17.55 9.31 -1.28
C GLY A 10 -17.22 10.33 -2.34
N ALA A 11 -17.47 11.62 -2.06
CA ALA A 11 -17.14 12.77 -2.93
C ALA A 11 -15.94 13.57 -2.40
N GLY A 12 -15.18 13.02 -1.47
CA GLY A 12 -13.94 13.59 -0.95
C GLY A 12 -12.73 13.30 -1.84
N ARG A 13 -11.53 13.55 -1.32
CA ARG A 13 -10.25 13.38 -2.05
C ARG A 13 -10.10 12.01 -2.71
N ARG A 14 -10.44 10.92 -2.01
CA ARG A 14 -10.34 9.56 -2.57
C ARG A 14 -11.36 9.30 -3.68
N GLY A 15 -12.60 9.79 -3.52
CA GLY A 15 -13.60 9.70 -4.58
C GLY A 15 -13.18 10.45 -5.83
N LYS A 16 -12.59 11.63 -5.65
CA LYS A 16 -11.99 12.39 -6.76
C LYS A 16 -10.87 11.61 -7.44
N ALA A 17 -9.96 11.00 -6.66
CA ALA A 17 -8.88 10.18 -7.20
C ALA A 17 -9.42 8.97 -7.98
N CYS A 18 -10.44 8.27 -7.48
CA CYS A 18 -11.10 7.19 -8.22
C CYS A 18 -11.69 7.70 -9.56
N TYR A 19 -12.32 8.86 -9.53
CA TYR A 19 -12.86 9.50 -10.73
C TYR A 19 -11.76 9.81 -11.75
N ASP A 20 -10.69 10.50 -11.31
CA ASP A 20 -9.58 10.89 -12.18
C ASP A 20 -8.86 9.66 -12.77
N PHE A 21 -8.69 8.64 -11.97
CA PHE A 21 -8.11 7.36 -12.41
C PHE A 21 -8.91 6.73 -13.55
N ILE A 22 -10.23 6.68 -13.42
CA ILE A 22 -11.16 6.15 -14.45
C ILE A 22 -11.19 7.08 -15.67
N LYS A 23 -11.22 8.38 -15.45
CA LYS A 23 -11.21 9.41 -16.51
C LYS A 23 -9.93 9.37 -17.35
N ASN A 24 -8.76 9.21 -16.71
CA ASN A 24 -7.48 9.11 -17.43
C ASN A 24 -7.41 7.87 -18.34
N ARG A 25 -8.31 6.90 -18.15
CA ARG A 25 -8.53 5.75 -19.02
C ARG A 25 -9.58 5.97 -20.11
N GLY A 26 -10.14 7.19 -20.21
CA GLY A 26 -11.19 7.53 -21.17
C GLY A 26 -12.52 6.81 -20.89
N LYS A 27 -12.77 6.47 -19.61
CA LYS A 27 -13.95 5.70 -19.19
C LYS A 27 -14.87 6.48 -18.24
N GLU A 28 -14.77 7.80 -18.17
CA GLU A 28 -15.59 8.64 -17.28
C GLU A 28 -17.11 8.50 -17.50
N ASP A 29 -17.53 7.99 -18.66
CA ASP A 29 -18.95 7.78 -18.97
C ASP A 29 -19.58 6.64 -18.14
N ILE A 30 -18.77 5.72 -17.62
CA ILE A 30 -19.27 4.68 -16.72
C ILE A 30 -19.68 5.24 -15.35
N ILE A 31 -19.19 6.44 -14.97
CA ILE A 31 -19.51 7.05 -13.69
C ILE A 31 -20.81 7.82 -13.82
N TYR A 32 -21.86 7.30 -13.19
CA TYR A 32 -23.18 7.91 -13.18
C TYR A 32 -23.23 9.14 -12.27
N ALA A 33 -22.78 9.00 -11.01
CA ALA A 33 -22.79 10.05 -10.00
C ALA A 33 -21.81 9.74 -8.88
N PHE A 34 -21.59 10.72 -8.01
CA PHE A 34 -21.07 10.47 -6.66
C PHE A 34 -22.21 10.32 -5.67
N CYS A 35 -22.02 9.51 -4.63
CA CYS A 35 -22.90 9.42 -3.48
C CYS A 35 -22.13 9.87 -2.24
N ASP A 36 -22.61 10.87 -1.51
CA ASP A 36 -21.94 11.34 -0.30
C ASP A 36 -22.94 11.79 0.76
N ARG A 37 -22.57 11.63 2.04
CA ARG A 37 -23.40 12.10 3.16
C ARG A 37 -23.55 13.63 3.20
N ASN A 38 -22.59 14.34 2.64
CA ASN A 38 -22.57 15.82 2.56
C ASN A 38 -23.10 16.33 1.21
N TRP A 39 -23.93 15.55 0.51
CA TRP A 39 -24.45 15.86 -0.82
C TRP A 39 -25.15 17.23 -0.92
N GLU A 40 -25.75 17.72 0.16
CA GLU A 40 -26.38 19.03 0.18
C GLU A 40 -25.40 20.20 0.04
N SER A 41 -24.17 20.02 0.51
CA SER A 41 -23.09 21.02 0.42
C SER A 41 -22.20 20.83 -0.79
N ILE A 42 -22.14 19.60 -1.35
CA ILE A 42 -21.29 19.25 -2.50
C ILE A 42 -22.21 18.90 -3.68
N ILE A 43 -22.77 19.89 -4.36
CA ILE A 43 -23.79 19.67 -5.41
C ILE A 43 -23.22 18.90 -6.61
N SER A 44 -21.96 19.14 -6.96
CA SER A 44 -21.29 18.46 -8.08
C SER A 44 -19.79 18.37 -7.87
N LEU A 45 -19.18 17.35 -8.47
CA LEU A 45 -17.74 17.15 -8.52
C LEU A 45 -17.35 16.75 -9.95
N ASP A 46 -16.49 17.53 -10.60
CA ASP A 46 -16.05 17.33 -11.99
C ASP A 46 -17.19 17.12 -13.00
N GLY A 47 -18.26 17.89 -12.87
CA GLY A 47 -19.42 17.82 -13.75
C GLY A 47 -20.37 16.65 -13.47
N LYS A 48 -20.04 15.75 -12.54
CA LYS A 48 -20.92 14.67 -12.07
C LYS A 48 -21.71 15.14 -10.85
N LYS A 49 -22.97 14.74 -10.76
CA LYS A 49 -23.83 15.08 -9.60
C LYS A 49 -23.33 14.38 -8.35
N VAL A 50 -23.45 15.02 -7.20
CA VAL A 50 -23.33 14.41 -5.89
C VAL A 50 -24.75 14.24 -5.32
N ILE A 51 -25.14 13.02 -4.98
CA ILE A 51 -26.50 12.67 -4.58
C ILE A 51 -26.50 11.96 -3.22
N SER A 52 -27.65 11.96 -2.56
CA SER A 52 -27.86 11.19 -1.32
C SER A 52 -27.85 9.69 -1.59
N PHE A 53 -27.63 8.89 -0.54
CA PHE A 53 -27.76 7.43 -0.65
C PHE A 53 -29.19 7.02 -1.00
N GLU A 54 -30.21 7.72 -0.46
CA GLU A 54 -31.63 7.48 -0.75
C GLU A 54 -31.99 7.70 -2.21
N GLU A 55 -31.31 8.61 -2.88
CA GLU A 55 -31.43 8.80 -4.32
C GLU A 55 -30.63 7.75 -5.09
N ALA A 56 -29.38 7.53 -4.70
CA ALA A 56 -28.44 6.65 -5.38
C ALA A 56 -28.95 5.20 -5.49
N LYS A 57 -29.55 4.64 -4.43
CA LYS A 57 -30.09 3.26 -4.41
C LYS A 57 -31.21 3.02 -5.42
N LYS A 58 -31.90 4.07 -5.91
CA LYS A 58 -32.97 3.96 -6.90
C LYS A 58 -32.45 3.56 -8.28
N TYR A 59 -31.21 3.86 -8.60
CA TYR A 59 -30.63 3.59 -9.92
C TYR A 59 -30.20 2.14 -10.10
N LYS A 60 -30.09 1.36 -9.04
CA LYS A 60 -29.72 -0.08 -9.07
C LYS A 60 -28.39 -0.36 -9.79
N VAL A 61 -27.48 0.59 -9.79
CA VAL A 61 -26.09 0.43 -10.27
C VAL A 61 -25.16 0.17 -9.09
N PRO A 62 -24.04 -0.53 -9.27
CA PRO A 62 -23.14 -0.85 -8.16
C PRO A 62 -22.39 0.38 -7.66
N PHE A 63 -22.00 0.34 -6.39
CA PHE A 63 -21.23 1.36 -5.73
C PHE A 63 -19.75 0.98 -5.69
N LEU A 64 -18.86 1.83 -6.20
CA LEU A 64 -17.42 1.76 -5.94
C LEU A 64 -17.14 2.55 -4.65
N ILE A 65 -16.72 1.84 -3.60
CA ILE A 65 -16.48 2.49 -2.30
C ILE A 65 -15.09 3.14 -2.31
N SER A 66 -15.05 4.45 -2.09
CA SER A 66 -13.80 5.24 -2.03
C SER A 66 -13.50 5.80 -0.63
N VAL A 67 -14.26 5.39 0.37
CA VAL A 67 -14.09 5.82 1.77
C VAL A 67 -13.36 4.73 2.55
N VAL A 68 -12.40 5.09 3.37
CA VAL A 68 -11.59 4.14 4.17
C VAL A 68 -12.15 3.95 5.56
N GLU A 69 -12.62 5.05 6.14
CA GLU A 69 -13.26 5.01 7.45
C GLU A 69 -14.67 4.43 7.35
N ALA A 70 -15.03 3.59 8.30
CA ALA A 70 -16.35 2.95 8.37
C ALA A 70 -16.72 2.12 7.11
N THR A 71 -15.74 1.59 6.38
CA THR A 71 -15.97 0.84 5.13
C THR A 71 -16.94 -0.33 5.34
N GLU A 72 -16.83 -1.09 6.43
CA GLU A 72 -17.70 -2.22 6.73
C GLU A 72 -19.15 -1.77 6.98
N ASN A 73 -19.35 -0.66 7.68
CA ASN A 73 -20.68 -0.09 7.89
C ASN A 73 -21.33 0.36 6.57
N ILE A 74 -20.52 0.91 5.66
CA ILE A 74 -20.97 1.33 4.33
C ILE A 74 -21.32 0.12 3.48
N LYS A 75 -20.52 -0.93 3.49
CA LYS A 75 -20.82 -2.21 2.81
C LYS A 75 -22.12 -2.81 3.31
N ALA A 76 -22.30 -2.87 4.63
CA ALA A 76 -23.52 -3.36 5.26
C ALA A 76 -24.74 -2.52 4.84
N MET A 77 -24.66 -1.19 4.94
CA MET A 77 -25.73 -0.27 4.54
C MET A 77 -26.13 -0.46 3.06
N ILE A 78 -25.17 -0.61 2.15
CA ILE A 78 -25.43 -0.83 0.72
C ILE A 78 -26.12 -2.19 0.50
N THR A 79 -25.65 -3.23 1.20
CA THR A 79 -26.17 -4.59 1.10
C THR A 79 -27.59 -4.69 1.68
N ASP A 80 -27.85 -4.06 2.83
CA ASP A 80 -29.18 -4.01 3.47
C ASP A 80 -30.22 -3.29 2.61
N ALA A 81 -29.77 -2.36 1.76
CA ALA A 81 -30.61 -1.67 0.78
C ALA A 81 -30.83 -2.48 -0.51
N ASP A 82 -30.46 -3.75 -0.57
CA ASP A 82 -30.50 -4.60 -1.77
C ASP A 82 -29.76 -3.95 -2.95
N CYS A 83 -28.63 -3.32 -2.65
CA CYS A 83 -27.72 -2.74 -3.62
C CYS A 83 -26.39 -3.51 -3.63
N LYS A 84 -25.62 -3.38 -4.72
CA LYS A 84 -24.32 -4.01 -4.85
C LYS A 84 -23.22 -2.97 -4.66
N TRP A 85 -22.16 -3.33 -3.97
CA TRP A 85 -20.89 -2.63 -4.03
C TRP A 85 -19.87 -3.48 -4.81
N ILE A 86 -18.88 -2.82 -5.38
CA ILE A 86 -17.78 -3.43 -6.12
C ILE A 86 -16.44 -2.98 -5.55
N ASN A 87 -15.45 -3.83 -5.69
CA ASN A 87 -14.04 -3.55 -5.41
C ASN A 87 -13.29 -3.26 -6.72
N LEU A 88 -11.99 -3.02 -6.64
CA LEU A 88 -11.14 -2.79 -7.82
C LEU A 88 -11.12 -3.99 -8.77
N GLU A 89 -11.22 -5.21 -8.24
CA GLU A 89 -11.24 -6.43 -9.04
C GLU A 89 -12.48 -6.49 -9.95
N GLU A 90 -13.64 -6.13 -9.41
CA GLU A 90 -14.86 -6.06 -10.20
C GLU A 90 -14.84 -4.84 -11.14
N LEU A 91 -14.16 -3.76 -10.74
CA LEU A 91 -13.92 -2.61 -11.61
C LEU A 91 -13.03 -2.99 -12.80
N SER A 92 -12.01 -3.84 -12.62
CA SER A 92 -11.16 -4.30 -13.72
C SER A 92 -11.96 -5.00 -14.82
N LEU A 93 -12.94 -5.82 -14.43
CA LEU A 93 -13.85 -6.47 -15.37
C LEU A 93 -14.71 -5.47 -16.16
N ILE A 94 -15.15 -4.39 -15.50
CA ILE A 94 -15.94 -3.31 -16.13
C ILE A 94 -15.07 -2.52 -17.11
N LEU A 95 -13.82 -2.25 -16.73
CA LEU A 95 -12.85 -1.52 -17.56
C LEU A 95 -12.27 -2.38 -18.70
N GLY A 96 -12.32 -3.71 -18.56
CA GLY A 96 -11.69 -4.65 -19.51
C GLY A 96 -10.17 -4.72 -19.34
N GLU A 97 -9.67 -4.54 -18.13
CA GLU A 97 -8.25 -4.53 -17.79
C GLU A 97 -7.86 -5.73 -16.91
N GLU A 98 -6.59 -6.11 -16.92
CA GLU A 98 -6.04 -7.11 -16.02
C GLU A 98 -6.11 -6.60 -14.57
N ARG A 99 -6.59 -7.47 -13.66
CA ARG A 99 -6.87 -7.14 -12.27
C ARG A 99 -5.63 -6.64 -11.51
N ASP A 100 -4.55 -7.43 -11.56
CA ASP A 100 -3.34 -7.14 -10.80
C ASP A 100 -2.71 -5.84 -11.29
N GLN A 101 -2.72 -5.60 -12.61
CA GLN A 101 -2.23 -4.37 -13.19
C GLN A 101 -3.09 -3.17 -12.79
N LEU A 102 -4.42 -3.31 -12.78
CA LEU A 102 -5.31 -2.21 -12.35
C LEU A 102 -5.08 -1.81 -10.90
N ASN A 103 -4.93 -2.80 -10.01
CA ASN A 103 -4.66 -2.55 -8.59
C ASN A 103 -3.33 -1.80 -8.40
N HIS A 104 -2.28 -2.27 -9.08
CA HIS A 104 -0.96 -1.63 -9.06
C HIS A 104 -1.03 -0.18 -9.58
N ASP A 105 -1.64 0.03 -10.73
CA ASP A 105 -1.79 1.36 -11.34
C ASP A 105 -2.60 2.30 -10.44
N PHE A 106 -3.67 1.79 -9.81
CA PHE A 106 -4.48 2.60 -8.90
C PHE A 106 -3.69 3.01 -7.66
N CYS A 107 -2.97 2.08 -7.04
CA CYS A 107 -2.14 2.39 -5.87
C CYS A 107 -1.06 3.43 -6.23
N SER A 108 -0.38 3.25 -7.36
CA SER A 108 0.64 4.18 -7.83
C SER A 108 0.05 5.57 -8.11
N PHE A 109 -1.04 5.64 -8.86
CA PHE A 109 -1.76 6.88 -9.15
C PHE A 109 -2.20 7.60 -7.88
N PHE A 110 -2.79 6.86 -6.94
CA PHE A 110 -3.27 7.42 -5.69
C PHE A 110 -2.12 8.03 -4.86
N HIS A 111 -0.97 7.36 -4.80
CA HIS A 111 0.20 7.84 -4.06
C HIS A 111 0.89 9.01 -4.75
N GLU A 112 0.88 9.06 -6.08
CA GLU A 112 1.52 10.15 -6.83
C GLU A 112 0.78 11.49 -6.68
N ASP A 113 -0.54 11.49 -6.87
CA ASP A 113 -1.35 12.70 -6.93
C ASP A 113 -2.13 13.00 -5.64
N GLY A 114 -2.54 11.96 -4.94
CA GLY A 114 -3.43 12.06 -3.77
C GLY A 114 -2.74 12.24 -2.42
N MET A 115 -1.43 12.01 -2.30
CA MET A 115 -0.74 11.78 -1.03
C MET A 115 0.33 12.81 -0.65
N ASN A 116 0.33 14.00 -1.26
CA ASN A 116 1.31 15.03 -0.88
C ASN A 116 1.28 15.36 0.62
N ASP A 117 0.08 15.43 1.21
CA ASP A 117 -0.09 15.68 2.64
C ASP A 117 0.37 14.50 3.50
N TYR A 118 0.21 13.26 3.01
CA TYR A 118 0.69 12.07 3.70
C TYR A 118 2.22 12.12 3.89
N PHE A 119 2.97 12.36 2.82
CA PHE A 119 4.43 12.42 2.93
C PHE A 119 4.91 13.53 3.87
N GLN A 120 4.24 14.71 3.86
CA GLN A 120 4.54 15.80 4.79
C GLN A 120 4.23 15.42 6.24
N ASN A 121 3.08 14.79 6.49
CA ASN A 121 2.68 14.36 7.83
C ASN A 121 3.54 13.20 8.33
N ALA A 122 3.92 12.28 7.46
CA ALA A 122 4.76 11.13 7.80
C ALA A 122 6.19 11.52 8.20
N GLU A 123 6.65 12.70 7.81
CA GLU A 123 7.96 13.25 8.18
C GLU A 123 7.96 14.08 9.48
N ARG A 124 6.82 14.27 10.13
CA ARG A 124 6.76 14.97 11.43
C ARG A 124 7.44 14.11 12.51
N ASP A 125 8.09 14.79 13.45
CA ASP A 125 8.81 14.13 14.56
C ASP A 125 7.94 13.10 15.29
N GLU A 126 6.69 13.45 15.60
CA GLU A 126 5.72 12.55 16.24
C GLU A 126 5.46 11.25 15.45
N SER A 127 5.43 11.35 14.13
CA SER A 127 5.24 10.18 13.26
C SER A 127 6.50 9.32 13.15
N ILE A 128 7.66 9.97 13.14
CA ILE A 128 8.98 9.33 13.10
C ILE A 128 9.27 8.61 14.42
N GLU A 129 8.98 9.24 15.58
CA GLU A 129 9.18 8.64 16.89
C GLU A 129 8.39 7.34 17.11
N LYS A 130 7.22 7.21 16.48
CA LYS A 130 6.44 5.95 16.52
C LYS A 130 7.23 4.74 16.01
N PHE A 131 8.28 4.94 15.22
CA PHE A 131 9.07 3.87 14.61
C PHE A 131 10.49 3.78 15.16
N TRP A 132 11.11 4.91 15.40
CA TRP A 132 12.53 5.00 15.78
C TRP A 132 12.77 5.16 17.29
N ASN A 133 11.70 5.15 18.10
CA ASN A 133 11.83 5.04 19.55
C ASN A 133 12.29 3.62 19.92
N GLU A 134 13.21 3.52 20.87
CA GLU A 134 13.80 2.25 21.33
C GLU A 134 12.78 1.27 21.91
N ASP A 135 11.60 1.74 22.34
CA ASP A 135 10.53 0.91 22.88
C ASP A 135 9.62 0.29 21.79
N THR A 136 9.83 0.64 20.49
CA THR A 136 8.97 0.13 19.42
C THR A 136 9.36 -1.25 18.93
N SER A 137 8.38 -2.05 18.55
CA SER A 137 8.63 -3.37 17.95
C SER A 137 9.48 -3.28 16.68
N PHE A 138 9.30 -2.23 15.87
CA PHE A 138 10.11 -2.02 14.68
C PHE A 138 11.58 -1.79 15.04
N TYR A 139 11.88 -0.88 15.96
CA TYR A 139 13.27 -0.58 16.35
C TYR A 139 13.97 -1.81 16.92
N HIS A 140 13.29 -2.58 17.78
CA HIS A 140 13.85 -3.80 18.35
C HIS A 140 14.26 -4.84 17.29
N GLU A 141 13.53 -4.91 16.19
CA GLU A 141 13.86 -5.82 15.09
C GLU A 141 14.89 -5.19 14.14
N PHE A 142 14.79 -3.90 13.89
CA PHE A 142 15.70 -3.17 12.99
C PHE A 142 17.16 -3.21 13.45
N VAL A 143 17.41 -3.11 14.76
CA VAL A 143 18.79 -3.12 15.30
C VAL A 143 19.50 -4.45 15.15
N LYS A 144 18.77 -5.54 14.80
CA LYS A 144 19.34 -6.86 14.51
C LYS A 144 19.88 -6.97 13.08
N LEU A 145 19.56 -6.00 12.20
CA LEU A 145 19.98 -6.02 10.81
C LEU A 145 21.45 -5.66 10.66
N ASP A 146 22.14 -6.39 9.79
CA ASP A 146 23.47 -6.00 9.30
C ASP A 146 23.32 -4.92 8.23
N LEU A 147 23.69 -3.69 8.54
CA LEU A 147 23.54 -2.54 7.65
C LEU A 147 24.76 -2.32 6.73
N GLU A 148 25.63 -3.32 6.51
CA GLU A 148 26.76 -3.20 5.60
C GLU A 148 26.32 -2.81 4.18
N ASN A 149 25.27 -3.46 3.67
CA ASN A 149 24.67 -3.14 2.37
C ASN A 149 23.16 -3.39 2.45
N VAL A 150 22.36 -2.35 2.65
CA VAL A 150 20.94 -2.42 2.98
C VAL A 150 20.05 -1.88 1.87
N ILE A 151 18.91 -2.54 1.65
CA ILE A 151 17.83 -2.03 0.81
C ILE A 151 16.73 -1.45 1.71
N GLU A 152 16.30 -0.22 1.44
CA GLU A 152 15.04 0.31 1.92
C GLU A 152 14.02 0.22 0.78
N LEU A 153 13.07 -0.72 0.87
CA LEU A 153 12.03 -0.95 -0.12
C LEU A 153 10.80 -0.10 0.18
N ALA A 154 10.25 0.54 -0.85
CA ALA A 154 9.19 1.54 -0.77
C ALA A 154 9.60 2.72 0.13
N CYS A 155 10.78 3.27 -0.16
CA CYS A 155 11.43 4.30 0.65
C CYS A 155 10.65 5.63 0.70
N GLY A 156 9.66 5.83 -0.17
CA GLY A 156 8.94 7.09 -0.30
C GLY A 156 9.93 8.24 -0.56
N ARG A 157 9.84 9.28 0.26
CA ARG A 157 10.75 10.45 0.20
C ARG A 157 11.96 10.31 1.13
N GLY A 158 12.27 9.10 1.60
CA GLY A 158 13.46 8.80 2.40
C GLY A 158 13.39 9.26 3.86
N ARG A 159 12.19 9.23 4.47
CA ARG A 159 11.99 9.68 5.87
C ARG A 159 12.82 8.90 6.89
N HIS A 160 13.13 7.63 6.62
CA HIS A 160 13.88 6.77 7.53
C HIS A 160 15.40 6.94 7.42
N VAL A 161 15.90 7.35 6.27
CA VAL A 161 17.34 7.46 5.96
C VAL A 161 18.15 8.20 7.04
N PRO A 162 17.74 9.37 7.58
CA PRO A 162 18.49 10.08 8.60
C PRO A 162 18.78 9.26 9.88
N HIS A 163 17.94 8.27 10.18
CA HIS A 163 18.02 7.49 11.41
C HIS A 163 19.04 6.35 11.36
N TYR A 164 19.40 5.87 10.16
CA TYR A 164 20.30 4.73 10.02
C TYR A 164 21.50 4.96 9.11
N ILE A 165 21.52 5.97 8.22
CA ILE A 165 22.56 6.20 7.23
C ILE A 165 23.98 6.29 7.83
N LYS A 166 24.11 6.83 9.04
CA LYS A 166 25.40 6.94 9.71
C LYS A 166 25.99 5.59 10.07
N LYS A 167 25.14 4.57 10.31
CA LYS A 167 25.55 3.20 10.65
C LYS A 167 25.65 2.30 9.42
N ALA A 168 25.07 2.70 8.29
CA ALA A 168 25.07 1.92 7.08
C ALA A 168 26.38 2.05 6.31
N GLY A 169 26.86 0.95 5.71
CA GLY A 169 27.95 0.93 4.75
C GLY A 169 27.50 1.45 3.40
N HIS A 170 26.43 0.89 2.85
CA HIS A 170 25.76 1.32 1.63
C HIS A 170 24.25 1.14 1.73
N VAL A 171 23.50 2.05 1.11
CA VAL A 171 22.04 2.04 1.09
C VAL A 171 21.53 2.04 -0.36
N THR A 172 20.58 1.18 -0.68
CA THR A 172 19.82 1.25 -1.94
C THR A 172 18.38 1.62 -1.62
N LEU A 173 17.99 2.83 -2.03
CA LEU A 173 16.61 3.30 -1.90
C LEU A 173 15.80 2.84 -3.10
N VAL A 174 14.71 2.12 -2.84
CA VAL A 174 13.84 1.55 -3.88
C VAL A 174 12.42 2.08 -3.70
N ASP A 175 11.84 2.61 -4.77
CA ASP A 175 10.44 3.04 -4.80
C ASP A 175 9.86 2.83 -6.20
N VAL A 176 8.54 2.66 -6.29
CA VAL A 176 7.84 2.51 -7.58
C VAL A 176 7.64 3.86 -8.25
N LEU A 177 7.62 4.95 -7.49
CA LEU A 177 7.39 6.29 -8.02
C LEU A 177 8.71 7.01 -8.33
N GLN A 178 8.96 7.25 -9.61
CA GLN A 178 10.14 8.02 -10.04
C GLN A 178 10.25 9.37 -9.33
N LYS A 179 9.12 10.04 -9.07
CA LYS A 179 9.06 11.31 -8.32
C LYS A 179 9.66 11.19 -6.91
N ASN A 180 9.38 10.10 -6.19
CA ASN A 180 9.95 9.85 -4.86
C ASN A 180 11.46 9.65 -4.95
N ILE A 181 11.92 8.88 -5.92
CA ILE A 181 13.35 8.66 -6.19
C ILE A 181 14.05 9.97 -6.51
N ASP A 182 13.47 10.85 -7.31
CA ASP A 182 14.08 12.15 -7.67
C ASP A 182 14.13 13.09 -6.47
N ILE A 183 13.13 13.08 -5.60
CA ILE A 183 13.15 13.80 -4.31
C ILE A 183 14.27 13.26 -3.41
N CYS A 184 14.43 11.92 -3.30
CA CYS A 184 15.51 11.32 -2.54
C CYS A 184 16.90 11.70 -3.07
N LYS A 185 17.09 11.70 -4.40
CA LYS A 185 18.35 12.12 -5.03
C LYS A 185 18.71 13.56 -4.66
N GLU A 186 17.76 14.48 -4.71
CA GLU A 186 18.02 15.88 -4.32
C GLU A 186 18.25 16.02 -2.80
N ARG A 187 17.42 15.35 -1.99
CA ARG A 187 17.52 15.38 -0.53
C ARG A 187 18.86 14.88 -0.01
N PHE A 188 19.38 13.82 -0.60
CA PHE A 188 20.60 13.15 -0.16
C PHE A 188 21.77 13.31 -1.11
N LYS A 189 21.80 14.36 -1.92
CA LYS A 189 22.86 14.60 -2.93
C LYS A 189 24.28 14.69 -2.38
N ALA A 190 24.42 14.97 -1.09
CA ALA A 190 25.73 15.00 -0.40
C ALA A 190 26.17 13.62 0.12
N GLU A 191 25.28 12.60 0.09
CA GLU A 191 25.55 11.26 0.60
C GLU A 191 26.06 10.36 -0.52
N ASN A 192 27.33 9.95 -0.43
CA ASN A 192 27.96 9.07 -1.45
C ASN A 192 27.69 7.59 -1.24
N LYS A 193 26.97 7.23 -0.18
CA LYS A 193 26.64 5.84 0.18
C LYS A 193 25.27 5.39 -0.35
N ILE A 194 24.55 6.23 -1.08
CA ILE A 194 23.18 5.93 -1.49
C ILE A 194 23.11 5.67 -2.99
N SER A 195 22.53 4.54 -3.35
CA SER A 195 22.06 4.21 -4.69
C SER A 195 20.53 4.31 -4.77
N TYR A 196 20.02 4.56 -5.96
CA TYR A 196 18.60 4.80 -6.19
C TYR A 196 18.09 3.88 -7.29
N TYR A 197 16.96 3.23 -7.05
CA TYR A 197 16.33 2.34 -8.00
C TYR A 197 14.81 2.58 -8.05
N CYS A 198 14.30 2.98 -9.21
CA CYS A 198 12.87 3.03 -9.46
C CYS A 198 12.43 1.69 -10.03
N ASN A 199 11.74 0.87 -9.22
CA ASN A 199 11.33 -0.46 -9.62
C ASN A 199 9.95 -0.46 -10.30
N ASN A 200 9.52 -1.64 -10.75
CA ASN A 200 8.24 -1.82 -11.44
C ASN A 200 7.05 -2.09 -10.51
N GLY A 201 7.25 -2.08 -9.18
CA GLY A 201 6.20 -2.36 -8.19
C GLY A 201 5.95 -3.84 -7.91
N PHE A 202 6.66 -4.76 -8.58
CA PHE A 202 6.45 -6.21 -8.44
C PHE A 202 7.71 -6.99 -8.05
N ASN A 203 8.88 -6.46 -8.35
CA ASN A 203 10.15 -7.18 -8.15
C ASN A 203 11.35 -6.25 -7.97
N LEU A 204 12.53 -6.84 -7.81
CA LEU A 204 13.83 -6.20 -7.67
C LEU A 204 14.81 -6.69 -8.75
N GLU A 205 14.33 -7.01 -9.95
CA GLU A 205 15.06 -7.74 -10.98
C GLU A 205 16.39 -7.12 -11.40
N GLU A 206 16.51 -5.79 -11.36
CA GLU A 206 17.76 -5.10 -11.71
C GLU A 206 18.82 -5.16 -10.60
N LEU A 207 18.44 -5.56 -9.39
CA LEU A 207 19.38 -5.66 -8.27
C LEU A 207 20.12 -7.02 -8.32
N ALA A 208 21.42 -6.97 -8.04
CA ALA A 208 22.29 -8.15 -8.08
C ALA A 208 21.93 -9.19 -7.00
N SER A 209 22.05 -10.47 -7.34
CA SER A 209 21.83 -11.58 -6.41
C SER A 209 22.95 -11.67 -5.37
N ASP A 210 22.62 -12.19 -4.18
CA ASP A 210 23.57 -12.51 -3.07
C ASP A 210 24.46 -11.33 -2.65
N ARG A 211 23.95 -10.12 -2.74
CA ARG A 211 24.75 -8.92 -2.52
C ARG A 211 24.40 -8.16 -1.24
N TYR A 212 23.14 -8.19 -0.83
CA TYR A 212 22.67 -7.33 0.26
C TYR A 212 22.68 -8.07 1.59
N SER A 213 23.12 -7.38 2.65
CA SER A 213 23.13 -7.92 4.02
C SER A 213 21.78 -7.81 4.67
N ALA A 214 21.02 -6.77 4.33
CA ALA A 214 19.67 -6.56 4.86
C ALA A 214 18.74 -5.91 3.85
N LEU A 215 17.44 -6.11 4.09
CA LEU A 215 16.37 -5.34 3.48
C LEU A 215 15.36 -4.97 4.56
N PHE A 216 14.75 -3.79 4.48
CA PHE A 216 13.55 -3.50 5.24
C PHE A 216 12.50 -2.78 4.40
N CYS A 217 11.23 -3.02 4.76
CA CYS A 217 10.07 -2.34 4.20
C CYS A 217 9.11 -2.01 5.34
N TYR A 218 8.84 -0.73 5.54
CA TYR A 218 7.98 -0.28 6.63
C TYR A 218 6.86 0.62 6.14
N ASP A 219 5.64 0.37 6.65
CA ASP A 219 4.41 1.13 6.37
C ASP A 219 4.07 1.21 4.86
N ALA A 220 4.39 0.14 4.14
CA ALA A 220 4.10 0.01 2.71
C ALA A 220 3.52 -1.36 2.34
N MET A 221 4.16 -2.49 2.70
CA MET A 221 3.64 -3.82 2.37
C MET A 221 2.32 -4.17 3.07
N VAL A 222 1.87 -3.38 4.02
CA VAL A 222 0.52 -3.45 4.60
C VAL A 222 -0.59 -3.23 3.55
N HIS A 223 -0.24 -2.58 2.44
CA HIS A 223 -1.12 -2.26 1.32
C HIS A 223 -0.95 -3.18 0.11
N PHE A 224 0.10 -4.00 0.08
CA PHE A 224 0.41 -4.85 -1.06
C PHE A 224 -0.50 -6.07 -1.09
N GLU A 225 -0.92 -6.46 -2.28
CA GLU A 225 -1.66 -7.70 -2.47
C GLU A 225 -0.77 -8.92 -2.14
N LEU A 226 -1.39 -9.99 -1.66
CA LEU A 226 -0.70 -11.24 -1.26
C LEU A 226 0.23 -11.76 -2.36
N ILE A 227 -0.22 -11.70 -3.61
CA ILE A 227 0.55 -12.18 -4.78
C ILE A 227 1.79 -11.32 -5.01
N ASP A 228 1.69 -10.01 -4.80
CA ASP A 228 2.82 -9.09 -4.95
C ASP A 228 3.84 -9.29 -3.83
N ILE A 229 3.37 -9.49 -2.60
CA ILE A 229 4.24 -9.87 -1.47
C ILE A 229 5.02 -11.15 -1.81
N TYR A 230 4.36 -12.17 -2.38
CA TYR A 230 5.04 -13.40 -2.78
C TYR A 230 6.09 -13.18 -3.87
N ARG A 231 5.80 -12.32 -4.86
CA ARG A 231 6.76 -11.93 -5.92
C ARG A 231 7.98 -11.24 -5.30
N TYR A 232 7.75 -10.27 -4.42
CA TYR A 232 8.82 -9.58 -3.70
C TYR A 232 9.64 -10.52 -2.84
N LEU A 233 9.03 -11.42 -2.07
CA LEU A 233 9.74 -12.38 -1.22
C LEU A 233 10.72 -13.25 -2.02
N LYS A 234 10.35 -13.68 -3.24
CA LYS A 234 11.25 -14.43 -4.13
C LYS A 234 12.48 -13.61 -4.50
N ASP A 235 12.28 -12.33 -4.84
CA ASP A 235 13.38 -11.46 -5.22
C ASP A 235 14.20 -11.00 -4.00
N ILE A 236 13.57 -10.75 -2.86
CA ILE A 236 14.26 -10.48 -1.60
C ILE A 236 15.19 -11.65 -1.25
N PHE A 237 14.70 -12.89 -1.39
CA PHE A 237 15.54 -14.07 -1.21
C PHE A 237 16.74 -14.11 -2.16
N ARG A 238 16.54 -13.77 -3.42
CA ARG A 238 17.57 -13.74 -4.44
C ARG A 238 18.64 -12.69 -4.16
N VAL A 239 18.25 -11.46 -3.79
CA VAL A 239 19.19 -10.34 -3.61
C VAL A 239 19.95 -10.39 -2.29
N LEU A 240 19.38 -10.98 -1.24
CA LEU A 240 20.05 -11.14 0.05
C LEU A 240 21.19 -12.17 -0.05
N LYS A 241 22.33 -11.87 0.59
CA LYS A 241 23.41 -12.86 0.81
C LYS A 241 22.96 -13.94 1.79
N PRO A 242 23.56 -15.16 1.76
CA PRO A 242 23.35 -16.15 2.83
C PRO A 242 23.56 -15.52 4.21
N GLY A 243 22.67 -15.79 5.16
CA GLY A 243 22.63 -15.13 6.47
C GLY A 243 22.05 -13.73 6.48
N GLY A 244 21.71 -13.15 5.32
CA GLY A 244 21.06 -11.84 5.22
C GLY A 244 19.61 -11.88 5.71
N MET A 245 19.12 -10.76 6.25
CA MET A 245 17.81 -10.67 6.89
C MET A 245 16.92 -9.63 6.22
N ALA A 246 15.61 -9.87 6.23
CA ALA A 246 14.62 -8.88 5.81
C ALA A 246 13.62 -8.59 6.94
N LEU A 247 13.38 -7.30 7.21
CA LEU A 247 12.40 -6.80 8.17
C LEU A 247 11.21 -6.22 7.41
N ILE A 248 10.07 -6.87 7.52
CA ILE A 248 8.87 -6.53 6.74
C ILE A 248 7.71 -6.18 7.67
N HIS A 249 7.17 -4.97 7.49
CA HIS A 249 5.89 -4.58 8.06
C HIS A 249 4.78 -4.88 7.07
N HIS A 250 3.88 -5.77 7.41
CA HIS A 250 2.77 -6.21 6.57
C HIS A 250 1.45 -6.23 7.33
N SER A 251 0.35 -6.30 6.61
CA SER A 251 -1.00 -6.43 7.17
C SER A 251 -1.16 -7.73 7.98
N ASN A 252 -2.02 -7.69 9.00
CA ASN A 252 -2.56 -8.86 9.68
C ASN A 252 -4.10 -8.92 9.57
N ASN A 253 -4.65 -8.38 8.49
CA ASN A 253 -6.08 -8.33 8.21
C ASN A 253 -6.53 -9.57 7.41
N SER A 254 -6.89 -10.64 8.09
CA SER A 254 -7.35 -11.90 7.47
C SER A 254 -8.86 -12.17 7.63
N CYS A 255 -9.61 -11.19 8.13
CA CYS A 255 -11.06 -11.36 8.39
C CYS A 255 -11.88 -11.35 7.10
N ASP A 256 -11.44 -10.65 6.06
CA ASP A 256 -12.11 -10.59 4.75
C ASP A 256 -11.11 -10.90 3.64
N TYR A 257 -11.29 -12.04 2.96
CA TYR A 257 -10.43 -12.44 1.82
C TYR A 257 -10.53 -11.50 0.61
N LYS A 258 -11.47 -10.54 0.62
CA LYS A 258 -11.63 -9.49 -0.40
C LYS A 258 -10.99 -8.18 0.02
N ALA A 259 -10.36 -8.12 1.21
CA ALA A 259 -9.71 -6.92 1.69
C ALA A 259 -8.58 -6.51 0.75
N SER A 260 -8.60 -5.26 0.32
CA SER A 260 -7.60 -4.64 -0.55
C SER A 260 -7.37 -3.19 -0.12
N PHE A 261 -6.40 -2.53 -0.72
CA PHE A 261 -6.09 -1.13 -0.45
C PHE A 261 -7.31 -0.19 -0.49
N THR A 262 -8.28 -0.46 -1.35
CA THR A 262 -9.41 0.45 -1.57
C THR A 262 -10.64 0.16 -0.74
N ASN A 263 -10.78 -1.06 -0.22
CA ASN A 263 -12.04 -1.51 0.38
C ASN A 263 -11.90 -2.06 1.81
N SER A 264 -10.77 -1.85 2.45
CA SER A 264 -10.51 -2.33 3.79
C SER A 264 -10.10 -1.21 4.75
N ILE A 265 -10.15 -1.51 6.05
CA ILE A 265 -9.76 -0.58 7.10
C ILE A 265 -8.29 -0.16 6.91
N TYR A 266 -8.04 1.15 6.92
CA TYR A 266 -6.73 1.76 6.66
C TYR A 266 -6.01 1.24 5.41
N GLY A 267 -6.74 0.66 4.44
CA GLY A 267 -6.18 0.11 3.22
C GLY A 267 -5.35 -1.17 3.43
N ARG A 268 -5.59 -1.93 4.50
CA ARG A 268 -4.86 -3.18 4.78
C ARG A 268 -5.36 -4.31 3.88
N SER A 269 -4.48 -4.79 3.01
CA SER A 269 -4.76 -5.93 2.14
C SER A 269 -4.87 -7.24 2.93
N PHE A 270 -5.51 -8.24 2.33
CA PHE A 270 -5.68 -9.55 2.95
C PHE A 270 -4.32 -10.22 3.21
N MET A 271 -3.99 -10.44 4.48
CA MET A 271 -2.79 -11.10 4.94
C MET A 271 -2.94 -11.51 6.41
N SER A 272 -2.14 -12.45 6.87
CA SER A 272 -1.89 -12.71 8.29
C SER A 272 -0.42 -13.05 8.53
N ASP A 273 -0.02 -13.06 9.80
CA ASP A 273 1.27 -13.56 10.25
C ASP A 273 1.57 -14.97 9.70
N THR A 274 0.60 -15.88 9.83
CA THR A 274 0.72 -17.28 9.38
C THR A 274 0.80 -17.41 7.87
N ILE A 275 0.01 -16.61 7.11
CA ILE A 275 0.07 -16.59 5.64
C ILE A 275 1.43 -16.05 5.20
N PHE A 276 1.89 -14.95 5.78
CA PHE A 276 3.21 -14.39 5.47
C PHE A 276 4.33 -15.40 5.77
N ALA A 277 4.30 -16.04 6.94
CA ALA A 277 5.28 -17.07 7.30
C ALA A 277 5.31 -18.23 6.28
N TYR A 278 4.12 -18.68 5.84
CA TYR A 278 4.04 -19.71 4.80
C TYR A 278 4.66 -19.24 3.48
N LEU A 279 4.38 -18.03 3.02
CA LEU A 279 4.95 -17.49 1.79
C LEU A 279 6.48 -17.33 1.90
N ALA A 280 6.98 -16.82 3.02
CA ALA A 280 8.40 -16.69 3.29
C ALA A 280 9.10 -18.05 3.28
N TYR A 281 8.55 -19.05 3.97
CA TYR A 281 9.03 -20.43 3.95
C TYR A 281 9.06 -20.99 2.52
N ARG A 282 8.03 -20.77 1.72
CA ARG A 282 7.97 -21.23 0.32
C ARG A 282 9.03 -20.58 -0.57
N CYS A 283 9.51 -19.40 -0.20
CA CYS A 283 10.63 -18.71 -0.86
C CYS A 283 12.00 -19.15 -0.33
N GLY A 284 12.07 -19.97 0.73
CA GLY A 284 13.31 -20.49 1.30
C GLY A 284 13.78 -19.75 2.56
N PHE A 285 13.03 -18.79 3.08
CA PHE A 285 13.35 -18.10 4.32
C PHE A 285 13.06 -18.93 5.57
N GLU A 286 13.81 -18.65 6.63
CA GLU A 286 13.46 -18.98 8.01
C GLU A 286 12.83 -17.77 8.67
N ILE A 287 11.78 -18.00 9.48
CA ILE A 287 11.20 -16.96 10.33
C ILE A 287 12.09 -16.79 11.55
N TYR A 288 12.71 -15.61 11.69
CA TYR A 288 13.54 -15.30 12.84
C TYR A 288 12.71 -14.76 14.02
N ASP A 289 11.80 -13.81 13.74
CA ASP A 289 10.83 -13.28 14.71
C ASP A 289 9.58 -12.77 14.00
N GLN A 290 8.43 -12.81 14.68
CA GLN A 290 7.18 -12.19 14.21
C GLN A 290 6.46 -11.54 15.39
N LYS A 291 5.98 -10.33 15.20
CA LYS A 291 5.23 -9.55 16.20
C LYS A 291 4.00 -8.96 15.59
N ILE A 292 2.84 -9.43 16.05
CA ILE A 292 1.57 -8.75 15.77
C ILE A 292 1.55 -7.44 16.55
N ILE A 293 1.16 -6.36 15.90
CA ILE A 293 1.14 -5.03 16.46
C ILE A 293 -0.20 -4.35 16.20
N ASP A 294 -0.53 -3.41 17.07
CA ASP A 294 -1.66 -2.53 16.90
C ASP A 294 -1.32 -1.39 15.94
N TRP A 295 -2.27 -1.05 15.08
CA TRP A 295 -2.19 0.14 14.23
C TRP A 295 -3.56 0.81 14.20
N GLU A 296 -3.80 1.72 15.17
CA GLU A 296 -5.11 2.34 15.43
C GLU A 296 -6.24 1.32 15.73
N VAL A 297 -6.06 0.07 15.34
CA VAL A 297 -6.90 -1.09 15.59
C VAL A 297 -6.04 -2.21 16.14
N GLU A 298 -6.55 -2.92 17.12
CA GLU A 298 -5.89 -4.03 17.78
C GLU A 298 -5.53 -5.14 16.78
N ASN A 299 -4.28 -5.61 16.82
CA ASN A 299 -3.74 -6.72 16.03
C ASN A 299 -3.84 -6.55 14.50
N LEU A 300 -3.93 -5.32 13.99
CA LEU A 300 -4.17 -5.07 12.57
C LEU A 300 -2.95 -5.32 11.68
N ASP A 301 -1.73 -5.14 12.20
CA ASP A 301 -0.50 -5.27 11.45
C ASP A 301 0.46 -6.30 12.09
N CYS A 302 1.49 -6.70 11.34
CA CYS A 302 2.55 -7.58 11.81
C CYS A 302 3.92 -7.11 11.32
N ILE A 303 4.93 -7.22 12.18
CA ILE A 303 6.34 -7.04 11.83
C ILE A 303 6.99 -8.42 11.81
N SER A 304 7.52 -8.81 10.66
CA SER A 304 8.20 -10.10 10.47
C SER A 304 9.68 -9.88 10.14
N LEU A 305 10.55 -10.51 10.91
CA LEU A 305 11.97 -10.61 10.63
C LEU A 305 12.25 -12.01 10.09
N ILE A 306 12.72 -12.07 8.84
CA ILE A 306 13.00 -13.32 8.13
C ILE A 306 14.47 -13.36 7.72
N MET A 307 15.04 -14.56 7.63
CA MET A 307 16.46 -14.78 7.34
C MET A 307 16.64 -15.75 6.17
N LYS A 308 17.51 -15.40 5.24
CA LYS A 308 18.03 -16.35 4.24
C LYS A 308 19.04 -17.27 4.91
N PRO A 309 18.83 -18.60 4.93
CA PRO A 309 19.78 -19.54 5.49
C PRO A 309 21.18 -19.44 4.88
N TYR A 310 22.20 -19.92 5.62
CA TYR A 310 23.61 -19.96 5.18
C TYR A 310 23.84 -20.95 4.05
#